data_8980f18f449235b0ceb970aeb850436d
#
_entry.id   8980f18f449235b0ceb970aeb850436d
#
_cell.length_a   1.000
_cell.length_b   1.000
_cell.length_c   1.000
_cell.angle_alpha   90.00
_cell.angle_beta   90.00
_cell.angle_gamma   90.00
#
_symmetry.space_group_name_H-M   'P 1'
#
loop_
_entity.id
_entity.type
_entity.pdbx_description
1 polymer ?
#
loop_
_entity_poly.entity_id
_entity_poly.type
_entity_poly.pdbx_seq_one_letter_code
_entity_poly.pdbx_strand_id
1 'polypeptide(L)'
;MKVCFFAHCSITNSDGATLSMYNIIDEMLRRGIEVVVVLANTRNLEGRIAEGKIKFIVAPLYGMRMDLNKKTPMTQVKFFVKSICNSIQKRKIEKVLKSENIDIIHINGLDSSIGAEIAQKLKIPYVWHIRQFMEADLGKKLFREKYVYRLVARASSVIAISKDVQAKFEPLLGRK
;
A
#
# COMPACT_ATOMS: atom_id res chain seq x y z
N MET A 1 13.58 7.44 -14.20
CA MET A 1 12.85 6.39 -13.48
C MET A 1 11.75 7.03 -12.66
N LYS A 2 10.55 6.47 -12.71
CA LYS A 2 9.38 6.99 -11.99
C LYS A 2 8.80 5.91 -11.08
N VAL A 3 8.69 6.19 -9.78
CA VAL A 3 8.20 5.26 -8.75
C VAL A 3 6.84 5.73 -8.23
N CYS A 4 5.86 4.81 -8.18
CA CYS A 4 4.55 5.09 -7.61
C CYS A 4 4.43 4.44 -6.23
N PHE A 5 4.27 5.25 -5.18
CA PHE A 5 4.01 4.77 -3.83
C PHE A 5 2.51 4.64 -3.58
N PHE A 6 2.10 3.47 -3.11
CA PHE A 6 0.78 3.29 -2.50
C PHE A 6 0.92 3.44 -0.99
N ALA A 7 0.49 4.58 -0.47
CA ALA A 7 0.46 4.83 0.95
C ALA A 7 -0.64 3.99 1.62
N HIS A 8 -0.47 3.66 2.90
CA HIS A 8 -1.53 2.98 3.62
C HIS A 8 -2.75 3.92 3.84
N CYS A 9 -3.92 3.32 4.10
CA CYS A 9 -5.19 4.06 4.09
C CYS A 9 -5.43 5.01 5.28
N SER A 10 -4.57 4.98 6.31
CA SER A 10 -4.68 5.88 7.45
C SER A 10 -3.39 6.68 7.62
N ILE A 11 -3.25 7.74 6.83
CA ILE A 11 -2.11 8.63 6.95
C ILE A 11 -2.37 9.57 8.13
N THR A 12 -1.56 9.45 9.17
CA THR A 12 -1.38 10.46 10.19
C THR A 12 0.07 10.91 10.16
N ASN A 13 0.35 12.20 10.27
CA ASN A 13 1.73 12.71 10.25
C ASN A 13 2.63 12.17 11.38
N SER A 14 2.05 11.51 12.36
CA SER A 14 2.73 10.96 13.53
C SER A 14 2.98 9.45 13.44
N ASP A 15 2.56 8.80 12.35
CA ASP A 15 2.71 7.35 12.22
C ASP A 15 4.07 7.03 11.58
N GLY A 16 4.85 6.17 12.24
CA GLY A 16 6.20 5.81 11.84
C GLY A 16 6.28 5.22 10.42
N ALA A 17 5.24 4.54 9.95
CA ALA A 17 5.18 4.00 8.60
C ALA A 17 5.10 5.12 7.55
N THR A 18 4.36 6.18 7.82
CA THR A 18 4.26 7.37 6.97
C THR A 18 5.57 8.16 6.96
N LEU A 19 6.16 8.44 8.13
CA LEU A 19 7.44 9.14 8.23
C LEU A 19 8.55 8.41 7.48
N SER A 20 8.68 7.10 7.72
CA SER A 20 9.67 6.28 7.03
C SER A 20 9.43 6.21 5.51
N MET A 21 8.19 6.20 5.05
CA MET A 21 7.88 6.26 3.61
C MET A 21 8.36 7.59 3.01
N TYR A 22 8.11 8.71 3.66
CA TYR A 22 8.54 10.01 3.16
C TYR A 22 10.06 10.17 3.19
N ASN A 23 10.77 9.61 4.18
CA ASN A 23 12.23 9.60 4.16
C ASN A 23 12.79 8.88 2.91
N ILE A 24 12.17 7.77 2.51
CA ILE A 24 12.54 7.06 1.28
C ILE A 24 12.22 7.93 0.05
N ILE A 25 11.07 8.58 0.02
CA ILE A 25 10.67 9.46 -1.08
C ILE A 25 11.63 10.63 -1.21
N ASP A 26 11.99 11.28 -0.10
CA ASP A 26 12.91 12.42 -0.10
C ASP A 26 14.31 12.02 -0.63
N GLU A 27 14.78 10.82 -0.29
CA GLU A 27 16.01 10.28 -0.83
C GLU A 27 15.91 10.00 -2.35
N MET A 28 14.79 9.45 -2.81
CA MET A 28 14.56 9.23 -4.23
C MET A 28 14.53 10.52 -5.02
N LEU A 29 13.85 11.56 -4.51
CA LEU A 29 13.82 12.88 -5.13
C LEU A 29 15.23 13.51 -5.21
N ARG A 30 16.07 13.36 -4.16
CA ARG A 30 17.46 13.83 -4.19
C ARG A 30 18.30 13.13 -5.25
N ARG A 31 17.97 11.90 -5.60
CA ARG A 31 18.60 11.12 -6.69
C ARG A 31 18.00 11.38 -8.07
N GLY A 32 17.11 12.35 -8.21
CA GLY A 32 16.45 12.66 -9.48
C GLY A 32 15.41 11.64 -9.94
N ILE A 33 14.88 10.83 -9.01
CA ILE A 33 13.80 9.87 -9.29
C ILE A 33 12.47 10.59 -9.16
N GLU A 34 11.63 10.49 -10.19
CA GLU A 34 10.27 11.03 -10.14
C GLU A 34 9.37 10.17 -9.23
N VAL A 35 8.55 10.85 -8.43
CA VAL A 35 7.68 10.16 -7.46
C VAL A 35 6.22 10.55 -7.66
N VAL A 36 5.37 9.52 -7.70
CA VAL A 36 3.91 9.63 -7.63
C VAL A 36 3.45 8.97 -6.34
N VAL A 37 2.53 9.58 -5.60
CA VAL A 37 1.98 8.99 -4.36
C VAL A 37 0.47 8.87 -4.48
N VAL A 38 -0.04 7.64 -4.36
CA VAL A 38 -1.46 7.34 -4.24
C VAL A 38 -1.82 7.25 -2.77
N LEU A 39 -2.80 8.02 -2.33
CA LEU A 39 -3.21 8.12 -0.93
C LEU A 39 -4.72 8.34 -0.76
N ALA A 40 -5.24 8.03 0.41
CA ALA A 40 -6.67 8.12 0.68
C ALA A 40 -7.16 9.57 0.92
N ASN A 41 -6.30 10.43 1.43
CA ASN A 41 -6.58 11.85 1.70
C ASN A 41 -5.28 12.65 1.83
N THR A 42 -5.37 13.96 1.80
CA THR A 42 -4.24 14.90 1.86
C THR A 42 -4.06 15.58 3.21
N ARG A 43 -4.74 15.12 4.26
CA ARG A 43 -4.65 15.76 5.58
C ARG A 43 -3.19 15.83 6.04
N ASN A 44 -2.80 17.00 6.50
CA ASN A 44 -1.46 17.30 7.00
C ASN A 44 -0.32 17.13 5.97
N LEU A 45 -0.61 17.27 4.67
CA LEU A 45 0.37 17.20 3.59
C LEU A 45 0.51 18.52 2.84
N GLU A 46 -0.10 19.60 3.35
CA GLU A 46 -0.18 20.90 2.68
C GLU A 46 1.21 21.42 2.29
N GLY A 47 2.20 21.30 3.18
CA GLY A 47 3.58 21.70 2.90
C GLY A 47 4.21 20.91 1.74
N ARG A 48 4.06 19.59 1.74
CA ARG A 48 4.61 18.73 0.67
C ARG A 48 3.90 18.93 -0.67
N ILE A 49 2.61 19.25 -0.65
CA ILE A 49 1.85 19.59 -1.85
C ILE A 49 2.34 20.92 -2.41
N ALA A 50 2.58 21.91 -1.55
CA ALA A 50 3.07 23.23 -1.95
C ALA A 50 4.47 23.18 -2.58
N GLU A 51 5.34 22.23 -2.18
CA GLU A 51 6.66 22.04 -2.78
C GLU A 51 6.62 21.62 -4.27
N GLY A 52 5.51 21.03 -4.74
CA GLY A 52 5.32 20.62 -6.13
C GLY A 52 6.24 19.51 -6.65
N LYS A 53 7.07 18.91 -5.79
CA LYS A 53 8.05 17.87 -6.16
C LYS A 53 7.45 16.49 -6.32
N ILE A 54 6.27 16.25 -5.74
CA ILE A 54 5.59 14.97 -5.71
C ILE A 54 4.23 15.10 -6.38
N LYS A 55 3.92 14.21 -7.30
CA LYS A 55 2.57 14.11 -7.85
C LYS A 55 1.69 13.28 -6.94
N PHE A 56 0.62 13.86 -6.42
CA PHE A 56 -0.35 13.16 -5.57
C PHE A 56 -1.58 12.73 -6.36
N ILE A 57 -1.98 11.47 -6.18
CA ILE A 57 -3.26 10.92 -6.66
C ILE A 57 -4.11 10.61 -5.43
N VAL A 58 -5.11 11.44 -5.20
CA VAL A 58 -6.02 11.28 -4.04
C VAL A 58 -7.19 10.40 -4.45
N ALA A 59 -7.35 9.28 -3.74
CA ALA A 59 -8.46 8.37 -3.95
C ALA A 59 -8.94 7.83 -2.59
N PRO A 60 -10.23 7.92 -2.24
CA PRO A 60 -10.76 7.46 -0.96
C PRO A 60 -10.70 5.93 -0.86
N LEU A 61 -9.52 5.42 -0.49
CA LEU A 61 -9.25 4.01 -0.27
C LEU A 61 -9.55 3.62 1.17
N TYR A 62 -10.21 2.50 1.34
CA TYR A 62 -10.56 1.96 2.65
C TYR A 62 -9.58 0.87 3.06
N GLY A 63 -9.06 0.96 4.28
CA GLY A 63 -8.24 -0.09 4.90
C GLY A 63 -9.05 -1.38 5.08
N MET A 64 -8.43 -2.51 4.75
CA MET A 64 -9.04 -3.83 4.77
C MET A 64 -8.61 -4.65 6.00
N ARG A 65 -8.40 -3.97 7.15
CA ARG A 65 -8.06 -4.57 8.45
C ARG A 65 -9.30 -4.74 9.32
N MET A 66 -9.59 -5.97 9.75
CA MET A 66 -10.69 -6.31 10.66
C MET A 66 -10.15 -6.56 12.08
N ASP A 67 -10.86 -6.14 13.09
CA ASP A 67 -10.56 -6.52 14.46
C ASP A 67 -10.74 -8.04 14.66
N LEU A 68 -9.79 -8.70 15.32
CA LEU A 68 -9.84 -10.15 15.58
C LEU A 68 -11.09 -10.55 16.37
N ASN A 69 -11.50 -9.69 17.31
CA ASN A 69 -12.60 -9.96 18.24
C ASN A 69 -13.99 -9.54 17.70
N LYS A 70 -14.05 -8.91 16.50
CA LYS A 70 -15.32 -8.40 15.91
C LYS A 70 -15.70 -9.11 14.61
N LYS A 71 -15.88 -10.43 14.69
CA LYS A 71 -16.35 -11.26 13.56
C LYS A 71 -17.88 -11.41 13.59
N THR A 72 -18.60 -10.34 13.34
CA THR A 72 -20.06 -10.39 13.18
C THR A 72 -20.44 -10.42 11.70
N PRO A 73 -21.64 -10.93 11.33
CA PRO A 73 -22.16 -10.84 9.96
C PRO A 73 -22.14 -9.39 9.44
N MET A 74 -22.49 -8.43 10.28
CA MET A 74 -22.47 -7.00 9.96
C MET A 74 -21.05 -6.52 9.59
N THR A 75 -20.02 -7.01 10.29
CA THR A 75 -18.62 -6.70 9.97
C THR A 75 -18.24 -7.23 8.59
N GLN A 76 -18.67 -8.44 8.23
CA GLN A 76 -18.41 -9.01 6.90
C GLN A 76 -19.06 -8.16 5.79
N VAL A 77 -20.33 -7.78 5.97
CA VAL A 77 -21.05 -6.90 5.02
C VAL A 77 -20.31 -5.56 4.86
N LYS A 78 -19.89 -4.94 5.97
CA LYS A 78 -19.11 -3.69 5.95
C LYS A 78 -17.84 -3.81 5.10
N PHE A 79 -17.07 -4.88 5.27
CA PHE A 79 -15.83 -5.08 4.50
C PHE A 79 -16.10 -5.44 3.04
N PHE A 80 -17.21 -6.12 2.77
CA PHE A 80 -17.65 -6.36 1.40
C PHE A 80 -17.97 -5.05 0.67
N VAL A 81 -18.73 -4.15 1.30
CA VAL A 81 -19.02 -2.81 0.75
C VAL A 81 -17.73 -2.01 0.54
N LYS A 82 -16.81 -2.00 1.51
CA LYS A 82 -15.48 -1.38 1.34
C LYS A 82 -14.73 -1.95 0.14
N SER A 83 -14.81 -3.26 -0.09
CA SER A 83 -14.16 -3.92 -1.22
C SER A 83 -14.73 -3.44 -2.56
N ILE A 84 -16.06 -3.24 -2.65
CA ILE A 84 -16.71 -2.68 -3.85
C ILE A 84 -16.23 -1.24 -4.08
N CYS A 85 -16.26 -0.39 -3.06
CA CYS A 85 -15.79 0.99 -3.16
C CYS A 85 -14.32 1.04 -3.61
N ASN A 86 -13.47 0.22 -3.00
CA ASN A 86 -12.07 0.09 -3.39
C ASN A 86 -11.90 -0.36 -4.84
N SER A 87 -12.76 -1.25 -5.34
CA SER A 87 -12.71 -1.71 -6.73
C SER A 87 -13.07 -0.60 -7.74
N ILE A 88 -13.96 0.30 -7.35
CA ILE A 88 -14.29 1.49 -8.15
C ILE A 88 -13.08 2.45 -8.20
N GLN A 89 -12.50 2.75 -7.04
CA GLN A 89 -11.31 3.62 -6.96
C GLN A 89 -10.12 3.01 -7.70
N LYS A 90 -9.93 1.70 -7.61
CA LYS A 90 -8.89 0.98 -8.35
C LYS A 90 -8.94 1.27 -9.85
N ARG A 91 -10.13 1.24 -10.46
CA ARG A 91 -10.31 1.53 -11.90
C ARG A 91 -9.90 2.97 -12.25
N LYS A 92 -10.23 3.94 -11.38
CA LYS A 92 -9.86 5.35 -11.56
C LYS A 92 -8.34 5.53 -11.47
N ILE A 93 -7.73 4.97 -10.44
CA ILE A 93 -6.27 5.02 -10.24
C ILE A 93 -5.55 4.35 -11.43
N GLU A 94 -5.99 3.17 -11.83
CA GLU A 94 -5.42 2.44 -12.97
C GLU A 94 -5.43 3.28 -14.25
N LYS A 95 -6.55 3.98 -14.54
CA LYS A 95 -6.66 4.86 -15.70
C LYS A 95 -5.62 5.98 -15.66
N VAL A 96 -5.39 6.59 -14.50
CA VAL A 96 -4.38 7.63 -14.33
C VAL A 96 -2.98 7.04 -14.45
N LEU A 97 -2.67 5.93 -13.80
CA LEU A 97 -1.33 5.34 -13.82
C LEU A 97 -0.91 4.83 -15.20
N LYS A 98 -1.85 4.47 -16.07
CA LYS A 98 -1.54 4.10 -17.46
C LYS A 98 -0.86 5.21 -18.25
N SER A 99 -1.15 6.48 -17.96
CA SER A 99 -0.55 7.63 -18.64
C SER A 99 0.71 8.17 -17.94
N GLU A 100 1.07 7.61 -16.77
CA GLU A 100 2.18 8.12 -15.96
C GLU A 100 3.54 7.49 -16.26
N ASN A 101 3.61 6.44 -17.08
CA ASN A 101 4.85 5.72 -17.37
C ASN A 101 5.59 5.29 -16.09
N ILE A 102 4.88 4.60 -15.20
CA ILE A 102 5.42 4.13 -13.92
C ILE A 102 6.34 2.93 -14.15
N ASP A 103 7.57 2.99 -13.67
CA ASP A 103 8.55 1.90 -13.75
C ASP A 103 8.40 0.89 -12.62
N ILE A 104 8.07 1.34 -11.40
CA ILE A 104 7.93 0.48 -10.21
C ILE A 104 6.78 0.98 -9.35
N ILE A 105 6.02 0.05 -8.78
CA ILE A 105 5.02 0.33 -7.75
C ILE A 105 5.57 -0.11 -6.39
N HIS A 106 5.62 0.80 -5.41
CA HIS A 106 5.99 0.52 -4.03
C HIS A 106 4.75 0.52 -3.13
N ILE A 107 4.46 -0.63 -2.51
CA ILE A 107 3.30 -0.80 -1.62
C ILE A 107 3.76 -0.67 -0.19
N ASN A 108 3.26 0.34 0.52
CA ASN A 108 3.64 0.67 1.88
C ASN A 108 2.62 0.10 2.88
N GLY A 109 2.91 -1.07 3.45
CA GLY A 109 2.05 -1.78 4.41
C GLY A 109 1.12 -2.81 3.78
N LEU A 110 0.32 -3.48 4.63
CA LEU A 110 -0.57 -4.58 4.23
C LEU A 110 -2.07 -4.17 4.17
N ASP A 111 -2.38 -2.89 4.37
CA ASP A 111 -3.76 -2.41 4.49
C ASP A 111 -4.59 -2.53 3.24
N SER A 112 -3.94 -2.49 2.07
CA SER A 112 -4.61 -2.48 0.78
C SER A 112 -3.82 -3.28 -0.24
N SER A 113 -4.51 -4.14 -0.97
CA SER A 113 -3.97 -4.91 -2.09
C SER A 113 -4.01 -4.15 -3.43
N ILE A 114 -4.60 -2.96 -3.47
CA ILE A 114 -4.93 -2.26 -4.71
C ILE A 114 -3.70 -1.97 -5.55
N GLY A 115 -2.61 -1.53 -4.92
CA GLY A 115 -1.34 -1.28 -5.62
C GLY A 115 -0.82 -2.52 -6.34
N ALA A 116 -0.85 -3.69 -5.67
CA ALA A 116 -0.42 -4.96 -6.26
C ALA A 116 -1.35 -5.42 -7.40
N GLU A 117 -2.66 -5.26 -7.22
CA GLU A 117 -3.64 -5.62 -8.25
C GLU A 117 -3.49 -4.78 -9.52
N ILE A 118 -3.21 -3.46 -9.36
CA ILE A 118 -2.94 -2.57 -10.48
C ILE A 118 -1.61 -2.93 -11.13
N ALA A 119 -0.56 -3.15 -10.33
CA ALA A 119 0.77 -3.54 -10.81
C ALA A 119 0.71 -4.78 -11.69
N GLN A 120 0.03 -5.84 -11.23
CA GLN A 120 -0.14 -7.06 -12.01
C GLN A 120 -0.93 -6.83 -13.31
N LYS A 121 -1.99 -6.03 -13.27
CA LYS A 121 -2.81 -5.75 -14.44
C LYS A 121 -2.06 -4.92 -15.49
N LEU A 122 -1.26 -3.96 -15.05
CA LEU A 122 -0.45 -3.10 -15.92
C LEU A 122 0.91 -3.73 -16.28
N LYS A 123 1.23 -4.91 -15.72
CA LYS A 123 2.54 -5.59 -15.88
C LYS A 123 3.71 -4.74 -15.40
N ILE A 124 3.51 -3.94 -14.35
CA ILE A 124 4.53 -3.14 -13.71
C ILE A 124 5.12 -3.94 -12.54
N PRO A 125 6.45 -4.05 -12.40
CA PRO A 125 7.07 -4.67 -11.24
C PRO A 125 6.68 -3.93 -9.96
N TYR A 126 6.51 -4.67 -8.85
CA TYR A 126 6.17 -4.05 -7.59
C TYR A 126 6.97 -4.60 -6.42
N VAL A 127 7.24 -3.71 -5.48
CA VAL A 127 7.90 -3.99 -4.21
C VAL A 127 6.86 -3.89 -3.10
N TRP A 128 6.86 -4.85 -2.19
CA TRP A 128 5.98 -4.81 -1.02
C TRP A 128 6.78 -4.55 0.25
N HIS A 129 6.53 -3.43 0.90
CA HIS A 129 7.17 -3.06 2.16
C HIS A 129 6.25 -3.41 3.33
N ILE A 130 6.57 -4.48 4.04
CA ILE A 130 5.80 -4.98 5.19
C ILE A 130 6.37 -4.36 6.46
N ARG A 131 5.54 -3.56 7.14
CA ARG A 131 5.99 -2.70 8.24
C ARG A 131 5.56 -3.16 9.62
N GLN A 132 4.73 -4.22 9.72
CA GLN A 132 4.17 -4.64 11.01
C GLN A 132 3.50 -6.00 10.91
N PHE A 133 3.34 -6.64 12.04
CA PHE A 133 2.46 -7.79 12.19
C PHE A 133 1.02 -7.31 12.37
N MET A 134 0.08 -7.86 11.60
CA MET A 134 -1.33 -7.48 11.74
C MET A 134 -1.93 -7.97 13.06
N GLU A 135 -1.63 -9.18 13.44
CA GLU A 135 -2.20 -9.82 14.64
C GLU A 135 -1.47 -9.36 15.91
N ALA A 136 -0.14 -9.51 15.97
CA ALA A 136 0.63 -9.23 17.17
C ALA A 136 0.68 -7.72 17.52
N ASP A 137 0.92 -6.86 16.52
CA ASP A 137 1.08 -5.43 16.79
C ASP A 137 -0.26 -4.68 16.86
N LEU A 138 -1.27 -5.14 16.13
CA LEU A 138 -2.52 -4.38 15.95
C LEU A 138 -3.77 -5.11 16.42
N GLY A 139 -3.70 -6.38 16.81
CA GLY A 139 -4.89 -7.19 17.13
C GLY A 139 -5.87 -7.29 15.96
N LYS A 140 -5.39 -7.23 14.72
CA LYS A 140 -6.20 -7.17 13.50
C LYS A 140 -5.86 -8.29 12.54
N LYS A 141 -6.80 -8.59 11.66
CA LYS A 141 -6.66 -9.56 10.58
C LYS A 141 -7.00 -8.90 9.25
N LEU A 142 -6.32 -9.32 8.20
CA LEU A 142 -6.64 -8.85 6.85
C LEU A 142 -7.95 -9.47 6.35
N PHE A 143 -8.80 -8.65 5.78
CA PHE A 143 -9.91 -9.16 4.98
C PHE A 143 -9.34 -9.83 3.71
N ARG A 144 -9.74 -11.09 3.44
CA ARG A 144 -9.19 -11.91 2.35
C ARG A 144 -7.67 -12.14 2.46
N GLU A 145 -7.16 -12.41 3.65
CA GLU A 145 -5.74 -12.57 3.97
C GLU A 145 -4.99 -13.49 3.00
N LYS A 146 -5.53 -14.69 2.72
CA LYS A 146 -4.93 -15.65 1.76
C LYS A 146 -4.73 -15.03 0.37
N TYR A 147 -5.62 -14.14 -0.04
CA TYR A 147 -5.48 -13.42 -1.31
C TYR A 147 -4.35 -12.40 -1.25
N VAL A 148 -4.27 -11.61 -0.18
CA VAL A 148 -3.19 -10.64 0.01
C VAL A 148 -1.83 -11.34 0.04
N TYR A 149 -1.70 -12.44 0.76
CA TYR A 149 -0.44 -13.20 0.84
C TYR A 149 -0.02 -13.78 -0.52
N ARG A 150 -0.97 -14.21 -1.36
CA ARG A 150 -0.66 -14.60 -2.75
C ARG A 150 -0.11 -13.44 -3.58
N LEU A 151 -0.60 -12.22 -3.34
CA LEU A 151 -0.05 -11.03 -4.01
C LEU A 151 1.34 -10.68 -3.48
N VAL A 152 1.57 -10.78 -2.16
CA VAL A 152 2.92 -10.63 -1.57
C VAL A 152 3.91 -11.60 -2.20
N ALA A 153 3.54 -12.88 -2.33
CA ALA A 153 4.39 -13.90 -2.94
C ALA A 153 4.71 -13.65 -4.43
N ARG A 154 3.93 -12.82 -5.12
CA ARG A 154 4.15 -12.43 -6.52
C ARG A 154 4.90 -11.12 -6.68
N ALA A 155 5.23 -10.44 -5.59
CA ALA A 155 6.03 -9.21 -5.63
C ALA A 155 7.41 -9.48 -6.23
N SER A 156 7.96 -8.52 -6.96
CA SER A 156 9.33 -8.60 -7.48
C SER A 156 10.35 -8.57 -6.33
N SER A 157 10.01 -7.87 -5.24
CA SER A 157 10.79 -7.86 -4.01
C SER A 157 9.87 -7.59 -2.81
N VAL A 158 10.25 -8.12 -1.65
CA VAL A 158 9.58 -7.87 -0.38
C VAL A 158 10.60 -7.30 0.60
N ILE A 159 10.28 -6.15 1.19
CA ILE A 159 11.07 -5.50 2.23
C ILE A 159 10.34 -5.72 3.56
N ALA A 160 11.00 -6.32 4.52
CA ALA A 160 10.51 -6.49 5.88
C ALA A 160 11.20 -5.47 6.81
N ILE A 161 10.43 -4.84 7.70
CA ILE A 161 10.97 -3.84 8.63
C ILE A 161 11.89 -4.45 9.71
N SER A 162 11.75 -5.75 9.99
CA SER A 162 12.53 -6.47 10.98
C SER A 162 12.77 -7.92 10.55
N LYS A 163 13.73 -8.59 11.21
CA LYS A 163 14.01 -10.02 11.01
C LYS A 163 12.78 -10.89 11.35
N ASP A 164 12.01 -10.52 12.37
CA ASP A 164 10.83 -11.27 12.77
C ASP A 164 9.73 -11.16 11.71
N VAL A 165 9.52 -9.98 11.15
CA VAL A 165 8.60 -9.78 10.01
C VAL A 165 9.09 -10.57 8.80
N GLN A 166 10.40 -10.56 8.51
CA GLN A 166 11.00 -11.36 7.45
C GLN A 166 10.70 -12.85 7.65
N ALA A 167 11.02 -13.40 8.82
CA ALA A 167 10.82 -14.82 9.12
C ALA A 167 9.38 -15.29 8.95
N LYS A 168 8.39 -14.44 9.28
CA LYS A 168 6.96 -14.75 9.07
C LYS A 168 6.61 -14.87 7.58
N PHE A 169 7.19 -14.03 6.72
CA PHE A 169 6.83 -13.97 5.30
C PHE A 169 7.74 -14.80 4.40
N GLU A 170 8.93 -15.16 4.87
CA GLU A 170 9.91 -15.97 4.13
C GLU A 170 9.33 -17.29 3.56
N PRO A 171 8.50 -18.07 4.31
CA PRO A 171 7.88 -19.29 3.77
C PRO A 171 6.95 -19.05 2.58
N LEU A 172 6.43 -17.83 2.44
CA LEU A 172 5.59 -17.44 1.29
C LEU A 172 6.43 -17.12 0.05
N LEU A 173 7.70 -16.72 0.24
CA LEU A 173 8.60 -16.26 -0.81
C LEU A 173 9.49 -17.38 -1.35
N GLY A 174 9.81 -18.38 -0.54
CA GLY A 174 10.69 -19.51 -0.86
C GLY A 174 10.11 -20.54 -1.85
N ARG A 175 8.96 -20.27 -2.44
CA ARG A 175 8.30 -21.15 -3.43
C ARG A 175 8.41 -20.64 -4.87
N LYS A 176 9.46 -19.88 -5.16
CA LYS A 176 9.80 -19.49 -6.54
C LYS A 176 10.84 -20.42 -7.10
#